data_22038910e1d318c5a394e403c991e4d9
#
_entry.id   22038910e1d318c5a394e403c991e4d9
#
_cell.length_a   1.000
_cell.length_b   1.000
_cell.length_c   1.000
_cell.angle_alpha   90.00
_cell.angle_beta   90.00
_cell.angle_gamma   90.00
#
_symmetry.space_group_name_H-M   'P 1'
#
loop_
_entity.id
_entity.type
_entity.pdbx_description
1 polymer ?
#
loop_
_entity_poly.entity_id
_entity_poly.type
_entity_poly.pdbx_seq_one_letter_code
_entity_poly.pdbx_strand_id
1 'polypeptide(L)'
;MNREEEYIEYYKKSIEIYGREDFKNIISKKRLLNIKNCYNEYLYWYEHPEWPHKIFRCKKSFCPICDMKNKRMLYYKHKDRALELKKKYNLFILVLNGNNVEIETDKINEEIKDNNENLKILLSRLFIEKVVRGYFKVIEIKYTSYDSLPHIHIILFTIKGIYKHFKINEFKNMITQEWRNLKGFNANVYLKSLGTKKKIEKEVSYLTRNNKKQLYNLLNLDSNVVKVHLEVIQNKRFLVWSKNILKELKLNSYT
;
A
#
# COMPACT_ATOMS: atom_id res chain seq x y z
N MET A 1 -18.28 -16.08 10.52
CA MET A 1 -17.13 -15.62 11.32
C MET A 1 -17.23 -14.11 11.41
N ASN A 2 -17.32 -13.54 12.58
CA ASN A 2 -17.34 -12.10 12.73
C ASN A 2 -15.94 -11.52 12.45
N ARG A 3 -15.83 -10.21 12.30
CA ARG A 3 -14.59 -9.54 11.90
C ARG A 3 -13.45 -9.72 12.92
N GLU A 4 -13.78 -9.95 14.16
CA GLU A 4 -12.84 -10.11 15.27
C GLU A 4 -12.31 -11.53 15.35
N GLU A 5 -13.15 -12.52 15.10
CA GLU A 5 -12.75 -13.92 14.95
C GLU A 5 -11.75 -14.12 13.82
N GLU A 6 -11.96 -13.44 12.67
CA GLU A 6 -10.98 -13.43 11.57
C GLU A 6 -9.61 -12.89 12.00
N TYR A 7 -9.57 -11.88 12.89
CA TYR A 7 -8.29 -11.33 13.38
C TYR A 7 -7.59 -12.25 14.35
N ILE A 8 -8.35 -12.91 15.21
CA ILE A 8 -7.82 -13.88 16.16
C ILE A 8 -7.18 -15.06 15.41
N GLU A 9 -7.88 -15.57 14.39
CA GLU A 9 -7.36 -16.64 13.55
C GLU A 9 -6.10 -16.21 12.79
N TYR A 10 -6.14 -15.04 12.16
CA TYR A 10 -4.99 -14.46 11.48
C TYR A 10 -3.78 -14.30 12.41
N TYR A 11 -4.01 -13.85 13.63
CA TYR A 11 -2.95 -13.74 14.62
C TYR A 11 -2.37 -15.10 15.00
N LYS A 12 -3.21 -16.08 15.34
CA LYS A 12 -2.76 -17.43 15.71
C LYS A 12 -1.85 -18.02 14.62
N LYS A 13 -2.28 -17.94 13.39
CA LYS A 13 -1.53 -18.39 12.22
C LYS A 13 -0.20 -17.64 12.04
N SER A 14 -0.20 -16.32 12.27
CA SER A 14 1.04 -15.52 12.22
C SER A 14 2.05 -15.96 13.27
N ILE A 15 1.62 -16.21 14.51
CA ILE A 15 2.51 -16.67 15.59
C ILE A 15 3.08 -18.06 15.31
N GLU A 16 2.28 -18.95 14.77
CA GLU A 16 2.73 -20.27 14.36
C GLU A 16 3.86 -20.20 13.33
N ILE A 17 3.64 -19.43 12.25
CA ILE A 17 4.63 -19.25 11.18
C ILE A 17 5.87 -18.53 11.69
N TYR A 18 5.71 -17.44 12.40
CA TYR A 18 6.84 -16.64 12.91
C TYR A 18 7.66 -17.37 13.99
N GLY A 19 7.08 -18.37 14.63
CA GLY A 19 7.75 -19.22 15.62
C GLY A 19 8.64 -20.32 15.01
N ARG A 20 8.56 -20.56 13.71
CA ARG A 20 9.37 -21.59 13.03
C ARG A 20 10.86 -21.23 13.02
N GLU A 21 11.69 -22.25 12.92
CA GLU A 21 13.16 -22.12 12.94
C GLU A 21 13.67 -21.23 11.79
N ASP A 22 13.11 -21.38 10.60
CA ASP A 22 13.49 -20.65 9.39
C ASP A 22 13.16 -19.15 9.45
N PHE A 23 12.33 -18.70 10.41
CA PHE A 23 12.03 -17.30 10.64
C PHE A 23 12.92 -16.61 11.69
N LYS A 24 13.79 -17.32 12.40
CA LYS A 24 14.60 -16.75 13.50
C LYS A 24 15.50 -15.59 13.06
N ASN A 25 16.01 -15.61 11.84
CA ASN A 25 16.85 -14.55 11.29
C ASN A 25 16.06 -13.27 10.95
N ILE A 26 14.76 -13.38 10.72
CA ILE A 26 13.88 -12.26 10.37
C ILE A 26 13.16 -11.73 11.60
N ILE A 27 12.67 -12.65 12.45
CA ILE A 27 11.91 -12.34 13.65
C ILE A 27 12.64 -12.92 14.86
N SER A 28 13.45 -12.07 15.52
CA SER A 28 14.15 -12.48 16.73
C SER A 28 13.18 -12.92 17.84
N LYS A 29 13.64 -13.77 18.77
CA LYS A 29 12.86 -14.21 19.94
C LYS A 29 12.21 -13.04 20.70
N LYS A 30 12.94 -11.93 20.89
CA LYS A 30 12.43 -10.70 21.54
C LYS A 30 11.29 -10.06 20.74
N ARG A 31 11.40 -10.04 19.39
CA ARG A 31 10.33 -9.49 18.53
C ARG A 31 9.08 -10.37 18.58
N LEU A 32 9.25 -11.69 18.52
CA LEU A 32 8.15 -12.65 18.63
C LEU A 32 7.43 -12.53 19.98
N LEU A 33 8.19 -12.42 21.10
CA LEU A 33 7.61 -12.20 22.42
C LEU A 33 6.80 -10.91 22.48
N ASN A 34 7.32 -9.83 21.92
CA ASN A 34 6.59 -8.55 21.86
C ASN A 34 5.29 -8.66 21.05
N ILE A 35 5.25 -9.47 19.98
CA ILE A 35 4.03 -9.71 19.20
C ILE A 35 3.03 -10.51 20.05
N LYS A 36 3.49 -11.54 20.78
CA LYS A 36 2.66 -12.33 21.70
C LYS A 36 2.05 -11.46 22.80
N ASN A 37 2.86 -10.61 23.44
CA ASN A 37 2.37 -9.69 24.45
C ASN A 37 1.33 -8.70 23.88
N CYS A 38 1.57 -8.18 22.68
CA CYS A 38 0.64 -7.29 21.99
C CYS A 38 -0.74 -7.94 21.75
N TYR A 39 -0.76 -9.24 21.53
CA TYR A 39 -1.98 -10.00 21.35
C TYR A 39 -2.69 -10.31 22.68
N ASN A 40 -1.94 -10.75 23.69
CA ASN A 40 -2.51 -11.04 25.00
C ASN A 40 -3.21 -9.81 25.57
N GLU A 41 -2.58 -8.63 25.42
CA GLU A 41 -3.19 -7.35 25.79
C GLU A 41 -4.45 -7.04 24.97
N TYR A 42 -4.45 -7.37 23.67
CA TYR A 42 -5.63 -7.19 22.82
C TYR A 42 -6.77 -8.12 23.23
N LEU A 43 -6.49 -9.41 23.50
CA LEU A 43 -7.48 -10.36 24.00
C LEU A 43 -8.06 -9.92 25.33
N TYR A 44 -7.19 -9.55 26.27
CA TYR A 44 -7.63 -9.09 27.58
C TYR A 44 -8.57 -7.88 27.46
N TRP A 45 -8.22 -6.90 26.63
CA TRP A 45 -9.09 -5.75 26.36
C TRP A 45 -10.40 -6.16 25.66
N TYR A 46 -10.37 -7.15 24.78
CA TYR A 46 -11.54 -7.65 24.09
C TYR A 46 -12.52 -8.34 25.06
N GLU A 47 -12.00 -9.09 26.00
CA GLU A 47 -12.76 -9.79 27.05
C GLU A 47 -13.26 -8.83 28.15
N HIS A 48 -12.57 -7.68 28.36
CA HIS A 48 -12.86 -6.71 29.41
C HIS A 48 -12.96 -5.28 28.84
N PRO A 49 -13.95 -4.99 27.99
CA PRO A 49 -14.07 -3.70 27.29
C PRO A 49 -14.34 -2.51 28.24
N GLU A 50 -14.85 -2.77 29.43
CA GLU A 50 -15.14 -1.78 30.48
C GLU A 50 -13.89 -1.19 31.16
N TRP A 51 -12.71 -1.82 30.98
CA TRP A 51 -11.50 -1.37 31.65
C TRP A 51 -10.69 -0.40 30.78
N PRO A 52 -10.30 0.78 31.32
CA PRO A 52 -9.54 1.79 30.57
C PRO A 52 -8.06 1.43 30.47
N HIS A 53 -7.71 0.52 29.59
CA HIS A 53 -6.33 0.09 29.44
C HIS A 53 -5.55 0.79 28.33
N LYS A 54 -4.30 1.13 28.63
CA LYS A 54 -3.29 1.41 27.60
C LYS A 54 -2.81 0.09 27.01
N ILE A 55 -3.42 -0.32 25.90
CA ILE A 55 -3.00 -1.54 25.19
C ILE A 55 -1.53 -1.43 24.81
N PHE A 56 -0.71 -2.36 25.30
CA PHE A 56 0.67 -2.52 24.85
C PHE A 56 0.73 -2.70 23.32
N ARG A 57 1.72 -2.06 22.69
CA ARG A 57 1.92 -2.16 21.25
C ARG A 57 3.38 -2.36 20.93
N CYS A 58 3.66 -3.45 20.25
CA CYS A 58 5.00 -3.72 19.77
C CYS A 58 5.43 -2.80 18.61
N LYS A 59 4.50 -2.07 17.99
CA LYS A 59 4.70 -1.14 16.85
C LYS A 59 5.40 -1.77 15.63
N LYS A 60 5.37 -3.09 15.49
CA LYS A 60 5.99 -3.80 14.37
C LYS A 60 5.00 -3.88 13.20
N SER A 61 5.50 -3.64 11.99
CA SER A 61 4.70 -3.64 10.76
C SER A 61 4.08 -5.01 10.44
N PHE A 62 4.69 -6.09 10.89
CA PHE A 62 4.22 -7.47 10.72
C PHE A 62 3.41 -8.01 11.93
N CYS A 63 3.21 -7.21 12.97
CA CYS A 63 2.29 -7.57 14.05
C CYS A 63 0.85 -7.34 13.61
N PRO A 64 -0.02 -8.37 13.57
CA PRO A 64 -1.39 -8.25 13.10
C PRO A 64 -2.19 -7.16 13.83
N ILE A 65 -2.02 -7.08 15.15
CA ILE A 65 -2.72 -6.11 16.02
C ILE A 65 -2.27 -4.67 15.75
N CYS A 66 -0.94 -4.46 15.68
CA CYS A 66 -0.39 -3.14 15.38
C CYS A 66 -0.71 -2.70 13.95
N ASP A 67 -0.64 -3.63 13.00
CA ASP A 67 -0.96 -3.40 11.59
C ASP A 67 -2.42 -2.98 11.41
N MET A 68 -3.37 -3.68 12.05
CA MET A 68 -4.79 -3.33 12.03
C MET A 68 -5.04 -1.88 12.46
N LYS A 69 -4.45 -1.47 13.58
CA LYS A 69 -4.65 -0.11 14.11
C LYS A 69 -3.95 0.94 13.27
N ASN A 70 -2.71 0.67 12.84
CA ASN A 70 -1.96 1.57 11.97
C ASN A 70 -2.73 1.81 10.66
N LYS A 71 -3.28 0.77 10.04
CA LYS A 71 -4.08 0.88 8.82
C LYS A 71 -5.34 1.72 9.01
N ARG A 72 -6.03 1.58 10.13
CA ARG A 72 -7.19 2.42 10.44
C ARG A 72 -6.81 3.89 10.57
N MET A 73 -5.71 4.20 11.28
CA MET A 73 -5.21 5.57 11.40
C MET A 73 -4.76 6.12 10.04
N LEU A 74 -4.03 5.33 9.24
CA LEU A 74 -3.60 5.70 7.90
C LEU A 74 -4.79 5.99 7.00
N TYR A 75 -5.83 5.16 7.04
CA TYR A 75 -7.05 5.39 6.27
C TYR A 75 -7.65 6.76 6.54
N TYR A 76 -7.94 7.09 7.79
CA TYR A 76 -8.55 8.38 8.13
C TYR A 76 -7.65 9.54 7.70
N LYS A 77 -6.36 9.49 8.06
CA LYS A 77 -5.39 10.51 7.70
C LYS A 77 -5.32 10.76 6.19
N HIS A 78 -5.27 9.69 5.38
CA HIS A 78 -5.13 9.84 3.93
C HIS A 78 -6.46 10.12 3.23
N LYS A 79 -7.57 9.63 3.77
CA LYS A 79 -8.91 9.95 3.30
C LYS A 79 -9.17 11.46 3.39
N ASP A 80 -8.96 12.05 4.57
CA ASP A 80 -9.24 13.47 4.79
C ASP A 80 -8.36 14.35 3.89
N ARG A 81 -7.08 14.02 3.76
CA ARG A 81 -6.16 14.69 2.81
C ARG A 81 -6.62 14.57 1.36
N ALA A 82 -7.03 13.39 0.91
CA ALA A 82 -7.49 13.20 -0.46
C ALA A 82 -8.80 13.97 -0.73
N LEU A 83 -9.72 14.02 0.24
CA LEU A 83 -10.96 14.78 0.14
C LEU A 83 -10.72 16.29 0.14
N GLU A 84 -9.76 16.79 0.92
CA GLU A 84 -9.34 18.19 0.88
C GLU A 84 -8.77 18.55 -0.50
N LEU A 85 -7.85 17.76 -1.01
CA LEU A 85 -7.26 17.96 -2.34
C LEU A 85 -8.27 17.85 -3.48
N LYS A 86 -9.35 17.08 -3.31
CA LYS A 86 -10.44 17.01 -4.28
C LYS A 86 -11.12 18.36 -4.53
N LYS A 87 -11.11 19.27 -3.56
CA LYS A 87 -11.65 20.62 -3.74
C LYS A 87 -10.88 21.39 -4.82
N LYS A 88 -9.55 21.19 -4.90
CA LYS A 88 -8.64 21.89 -5.82
C LYS A 88 -8.33 21.12 -7.10
N TYR A 89 -8.34 19.78 -7.07
CA TYR A 89 -7.87 18.91 -8.13
C TYR A 89 -8.94 17.92 -8.62
N ASN A 90 -8.79 17.44 -9.84
CA ASN A 90 -9.40 16.19 -10.25
C ASN A 90 -8.52 15.02 -9.81
N LEU A 91 -9.13 13.95 -9.34
CA LEU A 91 -8.44 12.76 -8.85
C LEU A 91 -8.68 11.60 -9.78
N PHE A 92 -7.60 10.88 -10.08
CA PHE A 92 -7.63 9.64 -10.86
C PHE A 92 -6.87 8.56 -10.12
N ILE A 93 -7.39 7.33 -10.15
CA ILE A 93 -6.59 6.15 -9.84
C ILE A 93 -5.87 5.69 -11.08
N LEU A 94 -4.57 5.51 -10.97
CA LEU A 94 -3.69 4.92 -11.98
C LEU A 94 -3.04 3.69 -11.36
N VAL A 95 -3.10 2.54 -12.06
CA VAL A 95 -2.39 1.33 -11.68
C VAL A 95 -1.42 0.98 -12.79
N LEU A 96 -0.16 0.81 -12.42
CA LEU A 96 0.95 0.47 -13.31
C LEU A 96 1.52 -0.88 -12.89
N ASN A 97 1.39 -1.87 -13.75
CA ASN A 97 1.97 -3.19 -13.49
C ASN A 97 3.46 -3.20 -13.81
N GLY A 98 4.24 -3.87 -12.94
CA GLY A 98 5.61 -4.24 -13.20
C GLY A 98 5.73 -5.58 -13.93
N ASN A 99 6.95 -6.11 -14.01
CA ASN A 99 7.21 -7.46 -14.50
C ASN A 99 6.83 -8.51 -13.46
N ASN A 100 6.45 -9.69 -13.92
CA ASN A 100 6.50 -10.87 -13.08
C ASN A 100 7.97 -11.21 -12.82
N VAL A 101 8.31 -11.39 -11.55
CA VAL A 101 9.66 -11.78 -11.12
C VAL A 101 9.58 -12.94 -10.15
N GLU A 102 10.64 -13.73 -10.09
CA GLU A 102 10.79 -14.83 -9.15
C GLU A 102 10.57 -14.36 -7.69
N ILE A 103 10.13 -15.27 -6.83
CA ILE A 103 9.87 -14.98 -5.41
C ILE A 103 11.21 -14.99 -4.66
N GLU A 104 12.03 -14.00 -4.96
CA GLU A 104 13.32 -13.72 -4.35
C GLU A 104 13.40 -12.27 -3.89
N THR A 105 13.98 -12.03 -2.73
CA THR A 105 14.08 -10.70 -2.12
C THR A 105 14.74 -9.69 -3.05
N ASP A 106 15.85 -10.06 -3.69
CA ASP A 106 16.63 -9.17 -4.55
C ASP A 106 15.89 -8.87 -5.86
N LYS A 107 15.31 -9.87 -6.50
CA LYS A 107 14.52 -9.72 -7.72
C LYS A 107 13.32 -8.79 -7.53
N ILE A 108 12.59 -8.99 -6.43
CA ILE A 108 11.46 -8.12 -6.09
C ILE A 108 11.94 -6.69 -5.79
N ASN A 109 13.08 -6.54 -5.11
CA ASN A 109 13.65 -5.24 -4.78
C ASN A 109 14.12 -4.48 -6.02
N GLU A 110 14.75 -5.17 -6.97
CA GLU A 110 15.16 -4.62 -8.26
C GLU A 110 13.95 -4.17 -9.07
N GLU A 111 12.89 -4.99 -9.17
CA GLU A 111 11.68 -4.62 -9.89
C GLU A 111 10.95 -3.43 -9.24
N ILE A 112 10.90 -3.35 -7.89
CA ILE A 112 10.35 -2.20 -7.18
C ILE A 112 11.17 -0.94 -7.48
N LYS A 113 12.49 -1.03 -7.54
CA LYS A 113 13.38 0.08 -7.87
C LYS A 113 13.15 0.54 -9.30
N ASP A 114 13.17 -0.38 -10.25
CA ASP A 114 12.90 -0.11 -11.68
C ASP A 114 11.53 0.56 -11.89
N ASN A 115 10.47 0.01 -11.28
CA ASN A 115 9.14 0.60 -11.32
C ASN A 115 9.12 2.05 -10.78
N ASN A 116 9.90 2.35 -9.74
CA ASN A 116 9.98 3.70 -9.18
C ASN A 116 10.76 4.67 -10.07
N GLU A 117 11.81 4.21 -10.73
CA GLU A 117 12.61 4.99 -11.67
C GLU A 117 11.79 5.29 -12.93
N ASN A 118 11.15 4.29 -13.51
CA ASN A 118 10.28 4.44 -14.67
C ASN A 118 9.06 5.33 -14.37
N LEU A 119 8.51 5.26 -13.15
CA LEU A 119 7.45 6.20 -12.74
C LEU A 119 7.95 7.65 -12.73
N LYS A 120 9.17 7.92 -12.29
CA LYS A 120 9.73 9.30 -12.34
C LYS A 120 9.85 9.78 -13.78
N ILE A 121 10.38 8.93 -14.68
CA ILE A 121 10.48 9.25 -16.11
C ILE A 121 9.10 9.50 -16.70
N LEU A 122 8.12 8.63 -16.46
CA LEU A 122 6.75 8.80 -16.92
C LEU A 122 6.16 10.14 -16.46
N LEU A 123 6.31 10.48 -15.17
CA LEU A 123 5.77 11.72 -14.62
C LEU A 123 6.46 12.99 -15.12
N SER A 124 7.68 12.90 -15.64
CA SER A 124 8.41 14.02 -16.26
C SER A 124 8.04 14.23 -17.74
N ARG A 125 7.21 13.36 -18.35
CA ARG A 125 6.77 13.57 -19.74
C ARG A 125 5.90 14.82 -19.83
N LEU A 126 6.15 15.67 -20.82
CA LEU A 126 5.51 16.97 -20.99
C LEU A 126 3.99 16.93 -20.94
N PHE A 127 3.36 15.90 -21.52
CA PHE A 127 1.90 15.76 -21.51
C PHE A 127 1.35 15.44 -20.12
N ILE A 128 2.13 14.79 -19.25
CA ILE A 128 1.76 14.50 -17.86
C ILE A 128 2.08 15.71 -16.97
N GLU A 129 3.26 16.29 -17.09
CA GLU A 129 3.72 17.42 -16.30
C GLU A 129 2.78 18.64 -16.39
N LYS A 130 2.25 18.90 -17.59
CA LYS A 130 1.27 19.97 -17.83
C LYS A 130 0.01 19.84 -16.98
N VAL A 131 -0.44 18.64 -16.68
CA VAL A 131 -1.74 18.40 -16.04
C VAL A 131 -1.65 17.79 -14.64
N VAL A 132 -0.61 17.04 -14.30
CA VAL A 132 -0.43 16.40 -12.99
C VAL A 132 0.29 17.38 -12.04
N ARG A 133 -0.29 17.60 -10.86
CA ARG A 133 0.29 18.46 -9.81
C ARG A 133 0.96 17.66 -8.71
N GLY A 134 0.67 16.38 -8.63
CA GLY A 134 1.31 15.46 -7.71
C GLY A 134 0.55 14.15 -7.57
N TYR A 135 0.97 13.35 -6.61
CA TYR A 135 0.41 12.02 -6.45
C TYR A 135 0.53 11.50 -5.00
N PHE A 136 -0.30 10.53 -4.72
CA PHE A 136 -0.19 9.62 -3.59
C PHE A 136 -0.05 8.20 -4.14
N LYS A 137 1.05 7.51 -3.85
CA LYS A 137 1.32 6.17 -4.37
C LYS A 137 1.48 5.13 -3.28
N VAL A 138 1.11 3.92 -3.63
CA VAL A 138 1.33 2.71 -2.83
C VAL A 138 1.89 1.62 -3.74
N ILE A 139 2.92 0.93 -3.27
CA ILE A 139 3.44 -0.26 -3.94
C ILE A 139 2.72 -1.47 -3.35
N GLU A 140 2.21 -2.32 -4.21
CA GLU A 140 1.62 -3.61 -3.86
C GLU A 140 2.41 -4.72 -4.54
N ILE A 141 2.58 -5.85 -3.86
CA ILE A 141 3.21 -7.03 -4.42
C ILE A 141 2.17 -8.15 -4.40
N LYS A 142 1.75 -8.61 -5.56
CA LYS A 142 0.92 -9.81 -5.67
C LYS A 142 1.82 -11.02 -5.81
N TYR A 143 1.46 -12.09 -5.13
CA TYR A 143 2.15 -13.37 -5.22
C TYR A 143 1.23 -14.39 -5.86
N THR A 144 1.79 -15.20 -6.74
CA THR A 144 1.24 -16.48 -7.21
C THR A 144 1.99 -17.62 -6.55
N SER A 145 1.80 -18.86 -7.02
CA SER A 145 2.59 -20.00 -6.52
C SER A 145 4.06 -19.95 -6.98
N TYR A 146 4.38 -19.23 -8.04
CA TYR A 146 5.69 -19.26 -8.70
C TYR A 146 6.33 -17.90 -8.80
N ASP A 147 5.52 -16.84 -8.97
CA ASP A 147 5.98 -15.48 -9.27
C ASP A 147 5.44 -14.47 -8.28
N SER A 148 6.08 -13.32 -8.28
CA SER A 148 5.59 -12.09 -7.68
C SER A 148 5.41 -11.00 -8.74
N LEU A 149 4.39 -10.17 -8.56
CA LEU A 149 4.09 -9.03 -9.42
C LEU A 149 4.06 -7.75 -8.59
N PRO A 150 5.19 -7.04 -8.45
CA PRO A 150 5.19 -5.69 -7.91
C PRO A 150 4.48 -4.72 -8.84
N HIS A 151 3.53 -3.95 -8.33
CA HIS A 151 2.82 -2.94 -9.10
C HIS A 151 2.56 -1.69 -8.26
N ILE A 152 2.29 -0.58 -8.93
CA ILE A 152 2.11 0.71 -8.30
C ILE A 152 0.66 1.16 -8.45
N HIS A 153 0.00 1.43 -7.32
CA HIS A 153 -1.25 2.14 -7.27
C HIS A 153 -1.00 3.62 -6.97
N ILE A 154 -1.59 4.50 -7.76
CA ILE A 154 -1.34 5.94 -7.67
C ILE A 154 -2.68 6.70 -7.70
N ILE A 155 -2.93 7.55 -6.72
CA ILE A 155 -3.92 8.61 -6.87
C ILE A 155 -3.21 9.82 -7.44
N LEU A 156 -3.51 10.16 -8.70
CA LEU A 156 -3.01 11.35 -9.38
C LEU A 156 -3.90 12.55 -9.03
N PHE A 157 -3.27 13.68 -8.72
CA PHE A 157 -3.91 14.98 -8.54
C PHE A 157 -3.65 15.83 -9.77
N THR A 158 -4.71 16.08 -10.57
CA THR A 158 -4.60 16.79 -11.83
C THR A 158 -5.35 18.11 -11.77
N ILE A 159 -4.99 19.03 -12.66
CA ILE A 159 -5.72 20.32 -12.80
C ILE A 159 -7.21 20.08 -13.06
N LYS A 160 -8.08 21.00 -12.60
CA LYS A 160 -9.53 20.92 -12.84
C LYS A 160 -9.89 20.92 -14.32
N GLY A 161 -9.09 21.60 -15.14
CA GLY A 161 -9.28 21.71 -16.59
C GLY A 161 -8.72 20.58 -17.42
N ILE A 162 -8.33 19.42 -16.85
CA ILE A 162 -7.71 18.32 -17.60
C ILE A 162 -8.51 17.92 -18.85
N TYR A 163 -9.83 17.94 -18.77
CA TYR A 163 -10.72 17.58 -19.88
C TYR A 163 -10.69 18.57 -21.07
N LYS A 164 -10.11 19.77 -20.87
CA LYS A 164 -9.84 20.73 -21.95
C LYS A 164 -8.58 20.33 -22.75
N HIS A 165 -7.71 19.54 -22.15
CA HIS A 165 -6.44 19.12 -22.74
C HIS A 165 -6.50 17.73 -23.34
N PHE A 166 -7.26 16.82 -22.70
CA PHE A 166 -7.32 15.41 -23.10
C PHE A 166 -8.72 14.82 -22.89
N LYS A 167 -9.17 13.98 -23.83
CA LYS A 167 -10.17 12.96 -23.52
C LYS A 167 -9.53 11.90 -22.64
N ILE A 168 -10.26 11.38 -21.65
CA ILE A 168 -9.73 10.43 -20.67
C ILE A 168 -9.11 9.18 -21.31
N ASN A 169 -9.72 8.66 -22.37
CA ASN A 169 -9.19 7.49 -23.10
C ASN A 169 -7.89 7.82 -23.84
N GLU A 170 -7.76 9.00 -24.41
CA GLU A 170 -6.52 9.47 -25.04
C GLU A 170 -5.40 9.58 -24.00
N PHE A 171 -5.67 10.22 -22.86
CA PHE A 171 -4.72 10.34 -21.76
C PHE A 171 -4.29 8.96 -21.23
N LYS A 172 -5.25 8.02 -21.07
CA LYS A 172 -4.94 6.64 -20.69
C LYS A 172 -4.05 5.95 -21.74
N ASN A 173 -4.36 6.10 -23.03
CA ASN A 173 -3.60 5.47 -24.11
C ASN A 173 -2.17 6.00 -24.16
N MET A 174 -1.97 7.31 -24.02
CA MET A 174 -0.64 7.93 -23.96
C MET A 174 0.18 7.39 -22.76
N ILE A 175 -0.42 7.32 -21.57
CA ILE A 175 0.23 6.73 -20.39
C ILE A 175 0.57 5.26 -20.64
N THR A 176 -0.36 4.50 -21.24
CA THR A 176 -0.18 3.07 -21.50
C THR A 176 0.99 2.84 -22.46
N GLN A 177 1.03 3.58 -23.56
CA GLN A 177 2.09 3.47 -24.54
C GLN A 177 3.45 3.82 -23.93
N GLU A 178 3.52 4.93 -23.20
CA GLU A 178 4.76 5.36 -22.57
C GLU A 178 5.23 4.37 -21.49
N TRP A 179 4.33 3.84 -20.67
CA TRP A 179 4.67 2.83 -19.67
C TRP A 179 5.19 1.54 -20.29
N ARG A 180 4.57 1.09 -21.41
CA ARG A 180 5.03 -0.07 -22.17
C ARG A 180 6.41 0.15 -22.77
N ASN A 181 6.68 1.33 -23.31
CA ASN A 181 8.01 1.69 -23.83
C ASN A 181 9.07 1.64 -22.72
N LEU A 182 8.76 2.17 -21.54
CA LEU A 182 9.69 2.18 -20.41
C LEU A 182 9.94 0.78 -19.85
N LYS A 183 8.93 -0.07 -19.82
CA LYS A 183 9.05 -1.44 -19.28
C LYS A 183 9.54 -2.47 -20.29
N GLY A 184 9.53 -2.16 -21.59
CA GLY A 184 9.95 -3.07 -22.66
C GLY A 184 9.02 -4.26 -22.90
N PHE A 185 7.79 -4.25 -22.35
CA PHE A 185 6.79 -5.31 -22.54
C PHE A 185 5.36 -4.76 -22.56
N ASN A 186 4.40 -5.62 -22.90
CA ASN A 186 2.99 -5.23 -23.00
C ASN A 186 2.30 -5.07 -21.62
N ALA A 187 2.81 -4.13 -20.83
CA ALA A 187 2.31 -3.86 -19.47
C ALA A 187 0.87 -3.34 -19.48
N ASN A 188 0.08 -3.79 -18.52
CA ASN A 188 -1.27 -3.30 -18.31
C ASN A 188 -1.27 -2.01 -17.49
N VAL A 189 -2.07 -1.04 -17.97
CA VAL A 189 -2.31 0.23 -17.30
C VAL A 189 -3.80 0.41 -17.08
N TYR A 190 -4.17 0.72 -15.84
CA TYR A 190 -5.55 1.05 -15.50
C TYR A 190 -5.62 2.50 -15.05
N LEU A 191 -6.52 3.28 -15.67
CA LEU A 191 -6.79 4.67 -15.30
C LEU A 191 -8.30 4.88 -15.15
N LYS A 192 -8.74 5.48 -14.03
CA LYS A 192 -10.14 5.80 -13.77
C LYS A 192 -10.30 7.06 -12.93
N SER A 193 -11.32 7.86 -13.26
CA SER A 193 -11.65 9.06 -12.50
C SER A 193 -12.28 8.73 -11.14
N LEU A 194 -11.82 9.43 -10.09
CA LEU A 194 -12.36 9.40 -8.73
C LEU A 194 -13.28 10.62 -8.49
N GLY A 195 -14.32 10.75 -9.32
CA GLY A 195 -15.21 11.93 -9.34
C GLY A 195 -16.02 12.15 -8.07
N THR A 196 -16.36 11.12 -7.29
CA THR A 196 -17.21 11.21 -6.10
C THR A 196 -16.45 10.92 -4.80
N LYS A 197 -16.93 11.49 -3.68
CA LYS A 197 -16.44 11.20 -2.33
C LYS A 197 -16.36 9.69 -2.06
N LYS A 198 -17.45 8.96 -2.34
CA LYS A 198 -17.53 7.50 -2.14
C LYS A 198 -16.43 6.72 -2.90
N LYS A 199 -16.12 7.12 -4.15
CA LYS A 199 -15.05 6.50 -4.94
C LYS A 199 -13.67 6.77 -4.31
N ILE A 200 -13.42 8.00 -3.86
CA ILE A 200 -12.16 8.37 -3.19
C ILE A 200 -11.99 7.58 -1.90
N GLU A 201 -13.01 7.53 -1.05
CA GLU A 201 -13.00 6.79 0.20
C GLU A 201 -12.76 5.30 -0.02
N LYS A 202 -13.42 4.70 -1.03
CA LYS A 202 -13.21 3.30 -1.41
C LYS A 202 -11.76 3.05 -1.83
N GLU A 203 -11.21 3.92 -2.67
CA GLU A 203 -9.85 3.76 -3.19
C GLU A 203 -8.79 3.98 -2.11
N VAL A 204 -8.92 5.02 -1.30
CA VAL A 204 -8.03 5.24 -0.15
C VAL A 204 -8.14 4.08 0.85
N SER A 205 -9.35 3.56 1.08
CA SER A 205 -9.54 2.37 1.92
C SER A 205 -8.81 1.16 1.35
N TYR A 206 -8.87 0.95 0.03
CA TYR A 206 -8.13 -0.11 -0.63
C TYR A 206 -6.62 0.09 -0.44
N LEU A 207 -6.08 1.25 -0.76
CA LEU A 207 -4.65 1.56 -0.68
C LEU A 207 -4.08 1.49 0.74
N THR A 208 -4.87 1.83 1.75
CA THR A 208 -4.41 1.85 3.15
C THR A 208 -4.71 0.57 3.92
N ARG A 209 -5.69 -0.21 3.47
CA ARG A 209 -6.03 -1.52 4.08
C ARG A 209 -5.34 -2.69 3.41
N ASN A 210 -4.61 -2.39 2.38
CA ASN A 210 -4.25 -3.31 1.33
C ASN A 210 -3.56 -4.61 1.74
N ASN A 211 -3.42 -4.91 3.00
CA ASN A 211 -2.66 -6.11 3.31
C ASN A 211 -3.35 -7.11 4.23
N LYS A 212 -4.62 -6.86 4.62
CA LYS A 212 -5.32 -7.84 5.44
C LYS A 212 -5.53 -9.16 4.71
N LYS A 213 -6.23 -9.06 3.58
CA LYS A 213 -6.49 -10.23 2.73
C LYS A 213 -5.20 -10.74 2.09
N GLN A 214 -4.28 -9.84 1.78
CA GLN A 214 -3.00 -10.17 1.18
C GLN A 214 -2.07 -10.87 2.19
N LEU A 215 -1.93 -10.38 3.40
CA LEU A 215 -1.09 -11.03 4.40
C LEU A 215 -1.74 -12.33 4.92
N TYR A 216 -3.06 -12.38 5.07
CA TYR A 216 -3.78 -13.61 5.36
C TYR A 216 -3.63 -14.65 4.22
N ASN A 217 -3.76 -14.20 2.98
CA ASN A 217 -3.50 -15.04 1.82
C ASN A 217 -2.04 -15.48 1.75
N LEU A 218 -1.09 -14.58 2.07
CA LEU A 218 0.33 -14.90 2.18
C LEU A 218 0.61 -15.98 3.22
N LEU A 219 -0.04 -15.90 4.39
CA LEU A 219 0.10 -16.94 5.42
C LEU A 219 -0.47 -18.31 5.02
N ASN A 220 -1.27 -18.36 3.94
CA ASN A 220 -1.73 -19.60 3.33
C ASN A 220 -0.81 -20.10 2.20
N LEU A 221 0.17 -19.28 1.79
CA LEU A 221 1.20 -19.68 0.83
C LEU A 221 2.36 -20.40 1.56
N ASP A 222 3.31 -20.83 0.77
CA ASP A 222 4.56 -21.39 1.27
C ASP A 222 5.24 -20.45 2.27
N SER A 223 5.86 -21.00 3.30
CA SER A 223 6.59 -20.24 4.32
C SER A 223 7.72 -19.39 3.72
N ASN A 224 8.33 -19.84 2.63
CA ASN A 224 9.36 -19.10 1.92
C ASN A 224 8.81 -17.81 1.30
N VAL A 225 7.60 -17.83 0.74
CA VAL A 225 6.94 -16.63 0.20
C VAL A 225 6.70 -15.60 1.30
N VAL A 226 6.24 -16.06 2.48
CA VAL A 226 6.04 -15.18 3.65
C VAL A 226 7.36 -14.57 4.10
N LYS A 227 8.44 -15.38 4.14
CA LYS A 227 9.78 -14.96 4.51
C LYS A 227 10.28 -13.84 3.58
N VAL A 228 10.28 -14.10 2.27
CA VAL A 228 10.69 -13.13 1.25
C VAL A 228 9.86 -11.84 1.35
N HIS A 229 8.55 -11.94 1.53
CA HIS A 229 7.70 -10.77 1.71
C HIS A 229 8.12 -9.92 2.91
N LEU A 230 8.37 -10.55 4.06
CA LEU A 230 8.79 -9.84 5.27
C LEU A 230 10.15 -9.16 5.08
N GLU A 231 11.10 -9.80 4.41
CA GLU A 231 12.41 -9.21 4.07
C GLU A 231 12.25 -7.98 3.18
N VAL A 232 11.41 -8.07 2.14
CA VAL A 232 11.15 -6.97 1.22
C VAL A 232 10.52 -5.77 1.93
N ILE A 233 9.57 -5.99 2.86
CA ILE A 233 8.82 -4.88 3.51
C ILE A 233 9.56 -4.23 4.68
N GLN A 234 10.58 -4.88 5.26
CA GLN A 234 11.20 -4.43 6.52
C GLN A 234 11.75 -3.01 6.48
N ASN A 235 12.32 -2.58 5.36
CA ASN A 235 13.04 -1.32 5.24
C ASN A 235 12.49 -0.39 4.15
N LYS A 236 11.27 -0.62 3.66
CA LYS A 236 10.72 0.15 2.55
C LYS A 236 9.49 0.97 2.93
N ARG A 237 9.41 2.15 2.34
CA ARG A 237 8.21 2.98 2.39
C ARG A 237 7.31 2.65 1.20
N PHE A 238 6.31 1.81 1.44
CA PHE A 238 5.35 1.43 0.40
C PHE A 238 4.32 2.52 0.11
N LEU A 239 4.16 3.50 0.99
CA LEU A 239 3.17 4.56 0.90
C LEU A 239 3.86 5.92 0.89
N VAL A 240 3.70 6.67 -0.21
CA VAL A 240 4.43 7.93 -0.46
C VAL A 240 3.53 8.99 -1.09
N TRP A 241 3.60 10.20 -0.54
CA TRP A 241 3.05 11.43 -1.15
C TRP A 241 4.15 12.19 -1.89
N SER A 242 3.83 12.76 -3.04
CA SER A 242 4.75 13.66 -3.73
C SER A 242 5.04 14.91 -2.88
N LYS A 243 6.27 15.43 -2.98
CA LYS A 243 6.73 16.57 -2.17
C LYS A 243 5.86 17.81 -2.38
N ASN A 244 5.42 18.08 -3.61
CA ASN A 244 4.60 19.24 -3.95
C ASN A 244 3.26 19.22 -3.20
N ILE A 245 2.57 18.08 -3.22
CA ILE A 245 1.30 17.90 -2.50
C ILE A 245 1.50 17.98 -0.98
N LEU A 246 2.61 17.45 -0.45
CA LEU A 246 2.91 17.57 0.98
C LEU A 246 3.15 19.00 1.42
N LYS A 247 3.80 19.81 0.59
CA LYS A 247 3.97 21.24 0.87
C LYS A 247 2.63 21.97 0.93
N GLU A 248 1.75 21.69 -0.02
CA GLU A 248 0.42 22.28 -0.07
C GLU A 248 -0.44 21.91 1.15
N LEU A 249 -0.44 20.62 1.55
CA LEU A 249 -1.15 20.15 2.73
C LEU A 249 -0.61 20.74 4.04
N LYS A 250 0.68 21.06 4.14
CA LYS A 250 1.27 21.72 5.30
C LYS A 250 0.88 23.21 5.39
N LEU A 251 0.80 23.89 4.26
CA LEU A 251 0.36 25.28 4.22
C LEU A 251 -1.07 25.45 4.73
N ASN A 252 -1.94 24.47 4.45
CA ASN A 252 -3.34 24.49 4.90
C ASN A 252 -3.52 24.09 6.38
N SER A 253 -2.49 23.55 7.05
CA SER A 253 -2.57 23.19 8.47
C SER A 253 -2.19 24.35 9.42
N TYR A 254 -1.78 25.49 8.87
CA TYR A 254 -1.44 26.71 9.60
C TYR A 254 -2.43 27.87 9.34
N THR A 255 -3.48 27.63 8.54
CA THR A 255 -4.61 28.53 8.34
C THR A 255 -5.87 27.98 8.99
#